data_7ae1438e9aea4f9e3c552f2e6296fc83
#
_entry.id   7ae1438e9aea4f9e3c552f2e6296fc83
#
_cell.length_a   1.000
_cell.length_b   1.000
_cell.length_c   1.000
_cell.angle_alpha   90.00
_cell.angle_beta   90.00
_cell.angle_gamma   90.00
#
_symmetry.space_group_name_H-M   'P 1'
#
loop_
_entity.id
_entity.type
_entity.pdbx_description
1 polymer ?
#
loop_
_entity_poly.entity_id
_entity_poly.type
_entity_poly.pdbx_seq_one_letter_code
_entity_poly.pdbx_strand_id
1 'polypeptide(L)'
;MIPSHERAKTYIEKGQHKTSHKHSKIFVLAILGGMFSAFGCIGYHFGKFYGGATGEIFGALVFPIGIILTTMAGAELFTGNCLLSLPLLSGHVKLKRVIINLALVYAGNILGSIAIALITACSGVLEPLSGMVIAHAVAKAGLNPLRAFLRGLLCNMLITLGVWGAEASKGAPGKILSVYFPVVVFVLAGFENANTNMYFLSAGIFTSMFYEGSASALTILLGFVTNLIPVSLGNFVGGMTIGALYKHAHVEDELFDDKTSPEEESIEEYIEEYIDDYVEEDEKIEN
;
A
#
# COMPACT_ATOMS: atom_id res chain seq x y z
N MET A 1 14.89 -17.12 6.77
CA MET A 1 14.00 -16.42 5.81
C MET A 1 12.81 -17.33 5.58
N ILE A 2 11.59 -16.81 5.46
CA ILE A 2 10.40 -17.61 5.15
C ILE A 2 10.46 -18.02 3.67
N PRO A 3 10.28 -19.30 3.31
CA PRO A 3 10.22 -19.76 1.93
C PRO A 3 9.13 -19.04 1.10
N SER A 4 9.29 -18.97 -0.22
CA SER A 4 8.39 -18.14 -1.06
C SER A 4 6.95 -18.64 -1.10
N HIS A 5 6.73 -19.94 -1.11
CA HIS A 5 5.40 -20.57 -1.10
C HIS A 5 4.67 -20.33 0.25
N GLU A 6 5.35 -20.53 1.40
CA GLU A 6 4.78 -20.21 2.72
C GLU A 6 4.46 -18.72 2.85
N ARG A 7 5.28 -17.86 2.24
CA ARG A 7 5.06 -16.40 2.20
C ARG A 7 3.80 -16.06 1.39
N ALA A 8 3.60 -16.75 0.25
CA ALA A 8 2.39 -16.57 -0.55
C ALA A 8 1.14 -16.94 0.26
N LYS A 9 1.14 -18.08 0.95
CA LYS A 9 0.06 -18.51 1.83
C LYS A 9 -0.21 -17.47 2.94
N THR A 10 0.81 -17.08 3.68
CA THR A 10 0.70 -16.05 4.74
C THR A 10 0.14 -14.72 4.20
N TYR A 11 0.56 -14.29 3.00
CA TYR A 11 0.06 -13.05 2.41
C TYR A 11 -1.40 -13.18 1.95
N ILE A 12 -1.81 -14.33 1.45
CA ILE A 12 -3.21 -14.62 1.09
C ILE A 12 -4.11 -14.53 2.33
N GLU A 13 -3.74 -15.20 3.43
CA GLU A 13 -4.45 -15.14 4.71
C GLU A 13 -4.55 -13.69 5.24
N LYS A 14 -3.45 -12.94 5.18
CA LYS A 14 -3.41 -11.52 5.54
C LYS A 14 -4.33 -10.68 4.67
N GLY A 15 -4.41 -10.96 3.36
CA GLY A 15 -5.31 -10.29 2.44
C GLY A 15 -6.79 -10.57 2.73
N GLN A 16 -7.14 -11.80 3.06
CA GLN A 16 -8.48 -12.16 3.53
C GLN A 16 -8.85 -11.35 4.80
N HIS A 17 -7.96 -11.31 5.78
CA HIS A 17 -8.15 -10.58 7.02
C HIS A 17 -8.31 -9.07 6.79
N LYS A 18 -7.44 -8.43 5.99
CA LYS A 18 -7.52 -7.02 5.63
C LYS A 18 -8.85 -6.65 4.99
N THR A 19 -9.33 -7.48 4.07
CA THR A 19 -10.57 -7.21 3.31
C THR A 19 -11.85 -7.60 4.08
N SER A 20 -11.74 -8.28 5.22
CA SER A 20 -12.86 -8.64 6.11
C SER A 20 -13.07 -7.66 7.27
N HIS A 21 -12.17 -6.71 7.49
CA HIS A 21 -12.33 -5.71 8.54
C HIS A 21 -13.59 -4.84 8.33
N LYS A 22 -14.13 -4.31 9.44
CA LYS A 22 -15.17 -3.26 9.39
C LYS A 22 -14.65 -2.06 8.60
N HIS A 23 -15.49 -1.47 7.76
CA HIS A 23 -15.13 -0.33 6.89
C HIS A 23 -14.56 0.85 7.70
N SER A 24 -15.11 1.12 8.89
CA SER A 24 -14.59 2.17 9.80
C SER A 24 -13.15 1.90 10.24
N LYS A 25 -12.81 0.63 10.54
CA LYS A 25 -11.44 0.25 10.91
C LYS A 25 -10.48 0.44 9.75
N ILE A 26 -10.85 -0.02 8.54
CA ILE A 26 -10.05 0.18 7.32
C ILE A 26 -9.79 1.68 7.11
N PHE A 27 -10.84 2.50 7.22
CA PHE A 27 -10.75 3.93 6.98
C PHE A 27 -9.84 4.65 7.99
N VAL A 28 -9.94 4.32 9.28
CA VAL A 28 -9.06 4.89 10.34
C VAL A 28 -7.60 4.49 10.11
N LEU A 29 -7.32 3.22 9.80
CA LEU A 29 -5.97 2.76 9.48
C LEU A 29 -5.42 3.43 8.21
N ALA A 30 -6.29 3.75 7.27
CA ALA A 30 -5.93 4.48 6.06
C ALA A 30 -5.61 5.97 6.33
N ILE A 31 -6.36 6.64 7.21
CA ILE A 31 -6.03 8.00 7.66
C ILE A 31 -4.62 8.01 8.27
N LEU A 32 -4.33 7.07 9.17
CA LEU A 32 -2.98 6.92 9.75
C LEU A 32 -1.92 6.68 8.67
N GLY A 33 -2.20 5.82 7.67
CA GLY A 33 -1.29 5.59 6.56
C GLY A 33 -0.97 6.86 5.77
N GLY A 34 -1.98 7.68 5.47
CA GLY A 34 -1.81 8.98 4.83
C GLY A 34 -0.97 9.95 5.66
N MET A 35 -1.21 10.01 6.98
CA MET A 35 -0.41 10.82 7.92
C MET A 35 1.05 10.37 7.95
N PHE A 36 1.31 9.06 8.03
CA PHE A 36 2.67 8.53 8.06
C PHE A 36 3.41 8.78 6.73
N SER A 37 2.72 8.60 5.60
CA SER A 37 3.28 8.96 4.29
C SER A 37 3.66 10.45 4.23
N ALA A 38 2.83 11.33 4.78
CA ALA A 38 3.09 12.77 4.86
C ALA A 38 4.35 13.08 5.69
N PHE A 39 4.60 12.39 6.81
CA PHE A 39 5.85 12.56 7.56
C PHE A 39 7.09 12.19 6.74
N GLY A 40 7.01 11.16 5.89
CA GLY A 40 8.08 10.86 4.94
C GLY A 40 8.33 12.00 3.95
N CYS A 41 7.26 12.60 3.43
CA CYS A 41 7.34 13.74 2.52
C CYS A 41 7.91 15.01 3.19
N ILE A 42 7.56 15.25 4.45
CA ILE A 42 8.15 16.33 5.26
C ILE A 42 9.66 16.10 5.39
N GLY A 43 10.06 14.88 5.77
CA GLY A 43 11.46 14.50 5.87
C GLY A 43 12.22 14.72 4.55
N TYR A 44 11.60 14.37 3.41
CA TYR A 44 12.18 14.64 2.09
C TYR A 44 12.40 16.13 1.84
N HIS A 45 11.39 16.99 2.10
CA HIS A 45 11.52 18.43 1.88
C HIS A 45 12.64 19.03 2.73
N PHE A 46 12.72 18.69 4.02
CA PHE A 46 13.78 19.17 4.90
C PHE A 46 15.15 18.60 4.51
N GLY A 47 15.24 17.30 4.21
CA GLY A 47 16.47 16.67 3.75
C GLY A 47 17.00 17.34 2.45
N LYS A 48 16.09 17.60 1.51
CA LYS A 48 16.41 18.31 0.27
C LYS A 48 16.89 19.73 0.51
N PHE A 49 16.23 20.46 1.38
CA PHE A 49 16.55 21.84 1.70
C PHE A 49 17.92 21.98 2.38
N TYR A 50 18.14 21.25 3.47
CA TYR A 50 19.39 21.31 4.22
C TYR A 50 20.57 20.62 3.54
N GLY A 51 20.31 19.66 2.65
CA GLY A 51 21.36 18.95 1.90
C GLY A 51 22.01 19.75 0.77
N GLY A 52 21.48 20.92 0.41
CA GLY A 52 22.04 21.76 -0.66
C GLY A 52 22.22 21.01 -1.96
N ALA A 53 23.44 20.95 -2.52
CA ALA A 53 23.74 20.27 -3.77
C ALA A 53 23.50 18.75 -3.71
N THR A 54 23.55 18.13 -2.52
CA THR A 54 23.26 16.71 -2.29
C THR A 54 21.88 16.46 -1.72
N GLY A 55 21.04 17.49 -1.70
CA GLY A 55 19.73 17.48 -1.04
C GLY A 55 18.78 16.39 -1.52
N GLU A 56 18.81 16.04 -2.83
CA GLU A 56 18.01 14.92 -3.36
C GLU A 56 18.37 13.59 -2.67
N ILE A 57 19.66 13.35 -2.43
CA ILE A 57 20.15 12.14 -1.75
C ILE A 57 19.69 12.15 -0.30
N PHE A 58 19.89 13.24 0.43
CA PHE A 58 19.46 13.34 1.84
C PHE A 58 17.95 13.21 1.98
N GLY A 59 17.19 13.87 1.10
CA GLY A 59 15.74 13.72 1.06
C GLY A 59 15.31 12.27 0.83
N ALA A 60 15.93 11.58 -0.12
CA ALA A 60 15.62 10.18 -0.43
C ALA A 60 15.97 9.21 0.71
N LEU A 61 17.03 9.48 1.48
CA LEU A 61 17.43 8.66 2.62
C LEU A 61 16.49 8.80 3.82
N VAL A 62 15.88 9.99 4.02
CA VAL A 62 14.96 10.24 5.14
C VAL A 62 13.53 9.84 4.79
N PHE A 63 13.13 9.97 3.53
CA PHE A 63 11.79 9.71 3.06
C PHE A 63 11.16 8.37 3.49
N PRO A 64 11.90 7.23 3.55
CA PRO A 64 11.31 5.93 3.89
C PRO A 64 10.66 5.85 5.28
N ILE A 65 10.86 6.84 6.16
CA ILE A 65 10.23 6.85 7.49
C ILE A 65 8.71 6.67 7.40
N GLY A 66 8.06 7.19 6.35
CA GLY A 66 6.62 7.07 6.16
C GLY A 66 6.15 5.61 6.01
N ILE A 67 6.81 4.83 5.16
CA ILE A 67 6.46 3.41 4.98
C ILE A 67 6.94 2.55 6.16
N ILE A 68 8.02 2.92 6.81
CA ILE A 68 8.48 2.24 8.03
C ILE A 68 7.42 2.37 9.13
N LEU A 69 6.95 3.58 9.40
CA LEU A 69 5.87 3.82 10.37
C LEU A 69 4.61 3.03 9.99
N THR A 70 4.21 3.06 8.72
CA THR A 70 3.05 2.30 8.21
C THR A 70 3.21 0.80 8.47
N THR A 71 4.37 0.24 8.16
CA THR A 71 4.65 -1.19 8.30
C THR A 71 4.69 -1.60 9.77
N MET A 72 5.30 -0.79 10.62
CA MET A 72 5.48 -1.09 12.04
C MET A 72 4.19 -0.87 12.86
N ALA A 73 3.41 0.14 12.52
CA ALA A 73 2.15 0.45 13.21
C ALA A 73 0.92 -0.29 12.64
N GLY A 74 1.07 -0.99 11.50
CA GLY A 74 -0.03 -1.72 10.88
C GLY A 74 -1.07 -0.81 10.20
N ALA A 75 -0.68 0.37 9.73
CA ALA A 75 -1.55 1.25 8.96
C ALA A 75 -1.72 0.78 7.52
N GLU A 76 -2.67 1.39 6.78
CA GLU A 76 -3.05 0.96 5.44
C GLU A 76 -2.67 2.02 4.39
N LEU A 77 -1.91 1.60 3.37
CA LEU A 77 -1.56 2.44 2.21
C LEU A 77 -2.13 1.83 0.92
N PHE A 78 -2.73 2.67 0.09
CA PHE A 78 -3.27 2.28 -1.22
C PHE A 78 -2.24 1.52 -2.06
N THR A 79 -1.02 2.05 -2.16
CA THR A 79 0.07 1.43 -2.93
C THR A 79 0.46 0.04 -2.42
N GLY A 80 0.55 -0.15 -1.10
CA GLY A 80 0.80 -1.47 -0.50
C GLY A 80 -0.36 -2.45 -0.72
N ASN A 81 -1.61 -1.94 -0.66
CA ASN A 81 -2.80 -2.76 -0.84
C ASN A 81 -3.08 -3.16 -2.31
N CYS A 82 -2.39 -2.57 -3.29
CA CYS A 82 -2.44 -3.08 -4.67
C CYS A 82 -1.95 -4.54 -4.77
N LEU A 83 -1.13 -5.02 -3.84
CA LEU A 83 -0.71 -6.43 -3.77
C LEU A 83 -1.86 -7.38 -3.31
N LEU A 84 -3.04 -6.87 -2.90
CA LEU A 84 -4.26 -7.67 -2.73
C LEU A 84 -4.71 -8.36 -4.04
N SER A 85 -4.09 -8.00 -5.16
CA SER A 85 -4.17 -8.77 -6.41
C SER A 85 -3.76 -10.23 -6.25
N LEU A 86 -2.79 -10.54 -5.39
CA LEU A 86 -2.36 -11.91 -5.14
C LEU A 86 -3.51 -12.78 -4.56
N PRO A 87 -4.12 -12.46 -3.40
CA PRO A 87 -5.26 -13.23 -2.89
C PRO A 87 -6.50 -13.14 -3.78
N LEU A 88 -6.69 -12.06 -4.55
CA LEU A 88 -7.76 -11.95 -5.54
C LEU A 88 -7.59 -12.96 -6.68
N LEU A 89 -6.42 -12.99 -7.32
CA LEU A 89 -6.13 -13.87 -8.45
C LEU A 89 -6.00 -15.35 -8.04
N SER A 90 -5.73 -15.61 -6.76
CA SER A 90 -5.75 -16.94 -6.17
C SER A 90 -7.15 -17.38 -5.72
N GLY A 91 -8.21 -16.61 -6.00
CA GLY A 91 -9.59 -16.98 -5.69
C GLY A 91 -10.02 -16.82 -4.23
N HIS A 92 -9.13 -16.40 -3.32
CA HIS A 92 -9.37 -16.34 -1.87
C HIS A 92 -10.08 -15.07 -1.40
N VAL A 93 -10.15 -14.04 -2.23
CA VAL A 93 -10.84 -12.77 -1.92
C VAL A 93 -11.70 -12.34 -3.11
N LYS A 94 -12.93 -11.92 -2.85
CA LYS A 94 -13.84 -11.44 -3.88
C LYS A 94 -13.43 -10.05 -4.38
N LEU A 95 -13.48 -9.81 -5.69
CA LEU A 95 -13.15 -8.53 -6.34
C LEU A 95 -13.85 -7.33 -5.66
N LYS A 96 -15.14 -7.47 -5.33
CA LYS A 96 -15.91 -6.42 -4.64
C LYS A 96 -15.24 -5.98 -3.32
N ARG A 97 -14.71 -6.94 -2.54
CA ARG A 97 -14.04 -6.62 -1.26
C ARG A 97 -12.71 -5.89 -1.48
N VAL A 98 -11.95 -6.28 -2.52
CA VAL A 98 -10.71 -5.60 -2.89
C VAL A 98 -10.99 -4.17 -3.34
N ILE A 99 -11.98 -3.95 -4.21
CA ILE A 99 -12.37 -2.60 -4.68
C ILE A 99 -12.80 -1.71 -3.50
N ILE A 100 -13.65 -2.21 -2.60
CA ILE A 100 -14.08 -1.45 -1.43
C ILE A 100 -12.88 -1.11 -0.52
N ASN A 101 -12.00 -2.08 -0.27
CA ASN A 101 -10.79 -1.85 0.53
C ASN A 101 -9.91 -0.76 -0.10
N LEU A 102 -9.58 -0.87 -1.39
CA LEU A 102 -8.76 0.11 -2.10
C LEU A 102 -9.38 1.51 -2.10
N ALA A 103 -10.71 1.61 -2.31
CA ALA A 103 -11.42 2.89 -2.31
C ALA A 103 -11.41 3.56 -0.92
N LEU A 104 -11.69 2.79 0.15
CA LEU A 104 -11.64 3.29 1.52
C LEU A 104 -10.22 3.71 1.93
N VAL A 105 -9.23 2.89 1.54
CA VAL A 105 -7.83 3.19 1.85
C VAL A 105 -7.36 4.43 1.08
N TYR A 106 -7.72 4.55 -0.18
CA TYR A 106 -7.39 5.74 -0.99
C TYR A 106 -7.98 7.01 -0.38
N ALA A 107 -9.28 6.99 -0.04
CA ALA A 107 -9.96 8.14 0.58
C ALA A 107 -9.36 8.52 1.95
N GLY A 108 -9.07 7.53 2.80
CA GLY A 108 -8.42 7.77 4.10
C GLY A 108 -7.01 8.32 3.95
N ASN A 109 -6.21 7.82 2.98
CA ASN A 109 -4.87 8.35 2.71
C ASN A 109 -4.91 9.82 2.24
N ILE A 110 -5.87 10.19 1.38
CA ILE A 110 -6.09 11.60 1.00
C ILE A 110 -6.34 12.45 2.24
N LEU A 111 -7.31 12.05 3.08
CA LEU A 111 -7.69 12.81 4.27
C LEU A 111 -6.53 12.98 5.24
N GLY A 112 -5.79 11.90 5.53
CA GLY A 112 -4.61 11.94 6.40
C GLY A 112 -3.50 12.84 5.86
N SER A 113 -3.24 12.76 4.54
CA SER A 113 -2.24 13.59 3.87
C SER A 113 -2.61 15.08 3.88
N ILE A 114 -3.87 15.41 3.57
CA ILE A 114 -4.38 16.79 3.59
C ILE A 114 -4.29 17.37 5.01
N ALA A 115 -4.71 16.60 6.03
CA ALA A 115 -4.67 17.05 7.42
C ALA A 115 -3.23 17.41 7.86
N ILE A 116 -2.25 16.55 7.59
CA ILE A 116 -0.85 16.82 7.93
C ILE A 116 -0.30 17.99 7.09
N ALA A 117 -0.64 18.08 5.80
CA ALA A 117 -0.22 19.18 4.96
C ALA A 117 -0.72 20.54 5.49
N LEU A 118 -1.99 20.61 5.90
CA LEU A 118 -2.57 21.80 6.50
C LEU A 118 -1.89 22.17 7.83
N ILE A 119 -1.76 21.21 8.74
CA ILE A 119 -1.10 21.42 10.04
C ILE A 119 0.34 21.91 9.84
N THR A 120 1.09 21.28 8.91
CA THR A 120 2.48 21.63 8.64
C THR A 120 2.60 23.05 8.06
N ALA A 121 1.70 23.43 7.16
CA ALA A 121 1.67 24.79 6.63
C ALA A 121 1.28 25.81 7.71
N CYS A 122 0.21 25.57 8.50
CA CYS A 122 -0.21 26.45 9.58
C CYS A 122 0.82 26.62 10.69
N SER A 123 1.67 25.60 10.92
CA SER A 123 2.71 25.66 11.97
C SER A 123 3.89 26.58 11.66
N GLY A 124 4.00 27.10 10.45
CA GLY A 124 5.11 27.95 10.01
C GLY A 124 6.38 27.20 9.59
N VAL A 125 6.48 25.89 9.81
CA VAL A 125 7.70 25.13 9.52
C VAL A 125 8.04 25.04 8.02
N LEU A 126 7.05 25.24 7.13
CA LEU A 126 7.26 25.27 5.68
C LEU A 126 7.62 26.65 5.14
N GLU A 127 7.51 27.71 5.94
CA GLU A 127 7.78 29.09 5.49
C GLU A 127 9.19 29.26 4.89
N PRO A 128 10.28 28.79 5.54
CA PRO A 128 11.63 28.92 4.98
C PRO A 128 11.85 28.11 3.69
N LEU A 129 10.97 27.15 3.40
CA LEU A 129 11.07 26.26 2.23
C LEU A 129 9.96 26.53 1.21
N SER A 130 9.15 27.60 1.41
CA SER A 130 7.91 27.84 0.66
C SER A 130 8.11 27.75 -0.85
N GLY A 131 9.08 28.46 -1.38
CA GLY A 131 9.39 28.43 -2.82
C GLY A 131 9.71 27.03 -3.34
N MET A 132 10.46 26.20 -2.57
CA MET A 132 10.81 24.83 -2.96
C MET A 132 9.58 23.90 -2.92
N VAL A 133 8.76 24.01 -1.88
CA VAL A 133 7.53 23.20 -1.73
C VAL A 133 6.54 23.49 -2.85
N ILE A 134 6.32 24.76 -3.16
CA ILE A 134 5.43 25.19 -4.23
C ILE A 134 5.97 24.75 -5.60
N ALA A 135 7.26 25.00 -5.88
CA ALA A 135 7.88 24.58 -7.13
C ALA A 135 7.80 23.05 -7.34
N HIS A 136 7.98 22.27 -6.28
CA HIS A 136 7.83 20.82 -6.34
C HIS A 136 6.38 20.41 -6.70
N ALA A 137 5.38 21.00 -6.05
CA ALA A 137 3.98 20.71 -6.32
C ALA A 137 3.56 21.14 -7.73
N VAL A 138 4.01 22.30 -8.21
CA VAL A 138 3.77 22.78 -9.59
C VAL A 138 4.41 21.84 -10.61
N ALA A 139 5.64 21.37 -10.38
CA ALA A 139 6.31 20.41 -11.24
C ALA A 139 5.53 19.09 -11.34
N LYS A 140 4.98 18.59 -10.22
CA LYS A 140 4.11 17.42 -10.22
C LYS A 140 2.80 17.66 -10.98
N ALA A 141 2.12 18.78 -10.75
CA ALA A 141 0.88 19.13 -11.44
C ALA A 141 1.09 19.27 -12.97
N GLY A 142 2.26 19.73 -13.41
CA GLY A 142 2.62 19.88 -14.82
C GLY A 142 3.21 18.63 -15.47
N LEU A 143 3.33 17.51 -14.76
CA LEU A 143 3.89 16.29 -15.34
C LEU A 143 2.95 15.71 -16.41
N ASN A 144 3.52 15.35 -17.57
CA ASN A 144 2.75 14.70 -18.63
C ASN A 144 2.04 13.42 -18.11
N PRO A 145 0.73 13.24 -18.37
CA PRO A 145 -0.05 12.12 -17.80
C PRO A 145 0.52 10.73 -18.14
N LEU A 146 1.04 10.50 -19.34
CA LEU A 146 1.66 9.21 -19.68
C LEU A 146 2.94 8.98 -18.87
N ARG A 147 3.78 10.01 -18.71
CA ARG A 147 4.97 9.90 -17.84
C ARG A 147 4.59 9.69 -16.39
N ALA A 148 3.54 10.35 -15.91
CA ALA A 148 2.99 10.18 -14.57
C ALA A 148 2.54 8.73 -14.34
N PHE A 149 1.80 8.16 -15.29
CA PHE A 149 1.38 6.76 -15.26
C PHE A 149 2.57 5.78 -15.24
N LEU A 150 3.53 5.92 -16.17
CA LEU A 150 4.68 5.02 -16.25
C LEU A 150 5.59 5.11 -15.03
N ARG A 151 5.83 6.32 -14.51
CA ARG A 151 6.57 6.51 -13.24
C ARG A 151 5.81 5.93 -12.06
N GLY A 152 4.48 6.03 -12.06
CA GLY A 152 3.61 5.39 -11.07
C GLY A 152 3.72 3.87 -11.11
N LEU A 153 3.68 3.28 -12.29
CA LEU A 153 3.81 1.83 -12.49
C LEU A 153 5.13 1.31 -11.91
N LEU A 154 6.25 1.92 -12.31
CA LEU A 154 7.58 1.53 -11.81
C LEU A 154 7.71 1.72 -10.30
N CYS A 155 7.17 2.81 -9.77
CA CYS A 155 7.15 3.07 -8.33
C CYS A 155 6.48 1.92 -7.57
N ASN A 156 5.28 1.53 -7.99
CA ASN A 156 4.53 0.55 -7.21
C ASN A 156 4.99 -0.89 -7.43
N MET A 157 5.68 -1.19 -8.51
CA MET A 157 6.44 -2.44 -8.60
C MET A 157 7.48 -2.52 -7.47
N LEU A 158 8.26 -1.46 -7.23
CA LEU A 158 9.25 -1.42 -6.14
C LEU A 158 8.61 -1.48 -4.75
N ILE A 159 7.52 -0.75 -4.54
CA ILE A 159 6.79 -0.77 -3.25
C ILE A 159 6.27 -2.17 -2.94
N THR A 160 5.61 -2.83 -3.90
CA THR A 160 5.06 -4.18 -3.69
C THR A 160 6.15 -5.22 -3.51
N LEU A 161 7.31 -5.09 -4.17
CA LEU A 161 8.50 -5.90 -3.91
C LEU A 161 9.01 -5.70 -2.47
N GLY A 162 9.05 -4.46 -1.98
CA GLY A 162 9.41 -4.14 -0.59
C GLY A 162 8.45 -4.75 0.42
N VAL A 163 7.13 -4.62 0.18
CA VAL A 163 6.09 -5.23 1.02
C VAL A 163 6.22 -6.75 1.05
N TRP A 164 6.39 -7.37 -0.10
CA TRP A 164 6.63 -8.81 -0.21
C TRP A 164 7.92 -9.25 0.51
N GLY A 165 8.99 -8.47 0.40
CA GLY A 165 10.25 -8.72 1.10
C GLY A 165 10.10 -8.62 2.62
N ALA A 166 9.24 -7.70 3.11
CA ALA A 166 8.95 -7.56 4.53
C ALA A 166 8.27 -8.82 5.12
N GLU A 167 7.42 -9.48 4.36
CA GLU A 167 6.79 -10.76 4.76
C GLU A 167 7.82 -11.91 4.86
N ALA A 168 8.97 -11.80 4.20
CA ALA A 168 10.05 -12.78 4.31
C ALA A 168 10.80 -12.73 5.64
N SER A 169 10.64 -11.65 6.40
CA SER A 169 11.38 -11.41 7.62
C SER A 169 10.54 -11.65 8.88
N LYS A 170 11.12 -12.39 9.84
CA LYS A 170 10.50 -12.64 11.16
C LYS A 170 10.74 -11.47 12.14
N GLY A 171 11.74 -10.63 11.90
CA GLY A 171 12.13 -9.54 12.82
C GLY A 171 11.90 -8.15 12.24
N ALA A 172 11.70 -7.16 13.10
CA ALA A 172 11.52 -5.76 12.72
C ALA A 172 12.65 -5.19 11.85
N PRO A 173 13.94 -5.40 12.14
CA PRO A 173 15.03 -4.87 11.30
C PRO A 173 14.96 -5.35 9.85
N GLY A 174 14.67 -6.64 9.62
CA GLY A 174 14.54 -7.16 8.27
C GLY A 174 13.33 -6.61 7.53
N LYS A 175 12.19 -6.41 8.21
CA LYS A 175 11.01 -5.74 7.63
C LYS A 175 11.31 -4.30 7.22
N ILE A 176 12.01 -3.56 8.09
CA ILE A 176 12.42 -2.18 7.82
C ILE A 176 13.34 -2.11 6.59
N LEU A 177 14.39 -2.92 6.55
CA LEU A 177 15.34 -2.92 5.43
C LEU A 177 14.66 -3.31 4.10
N SER A 178 13.73 -4.25 4.14
CA SER A 178 12.99 -4.69 2.95
C SER A 178 12.17 -3.57 2.30
N VAL A 179 11.60 -2.66 3.08
CA VAL A 179 10.83 -1.53 2.53
C VAL A 179 11.72 -0.29 2.32
N TYR A 180 12.81 -0.14 3.06
CA TYR A 180 13.68 1.04 3.02
C TYR A 180 14.35 1.22 1.65
N PHE A 181 15.09 0.22 1.19
CA PHE A 181 15.88 0.35 -0.04
C PHE A 181 15.04 0.54 -1.31
N PRO A 182 13.95 -0.21 -1.55
CA PRO A 182 13.08 0.05 -2.69
C PRO A 182 12.53 1.48 -2.70
N VAL A 183 12.24 2.03 -1.51
CA VAL A 183 11.73 3.40 -1.37
C VAL A 183 12.82 4.42 -1.68
N VAL A 184 14.04 4.26 -1.18
CA VAL A 184 15.16 5.13 -1.54
C VAL A 184 15.36 5.16 -3.06
N VAL A 185 15.33 3.98 -3.70
CA VAL A 185 15.51 3.86 -5.14
C VAL A 185 14.42 4.59 -5.91
N PHE A 186 13.13 4.41 -5.56
CA PHE A 186 12.08 5.08 -6.31
C PHE A 186 12.11 6.60 -6.15
N VAL A 187 12.51 7.11 -4.98
CA VAL A 187 12.65 8.55 -4.75
C VAL A 187 13.79 9.12 -5.60
N LEU A 188 14.96 8.49 -5.56
CA LEU A 188 16.12 8.92 -6.36
C LEU A 188 15.85 8.86 -7.87
N ALA A 189 15.11 7.85 -8.32
CA ALA A 189 14.73 7.69 -9.73
C ALA A 189 13.63 8.70 -10.18
N GLY A 190 13.05 9.46 -9.26
CA GLY A 190 11.94 10.38 -9.56
C GLY A 190 10.68 9.65 -10.00
N PHE A 191 10.42 8.45 -9.49
CA PHE A 191 9.17 7.75 -9.73
C PHE A 191 8.04 8.39 -8.92
N GLU A 192 6.78 8.13 -9.31
CA GLU A 192 5.61 8.79 -8.77
C GLU A 192 4.79 7.86 -7.87
N ASN A 193 4.47 8.33 -6.68
CA ASN A 193 3.65 7.58 -5.72
C ASN A 193 2.40 8.39 -5.36
N ALA A 194 1.22 7.79 -5.52
CA ALA A 194 -0.05 8.46 -5.27
C ALA A 194 -0.17 8.96 -3.82
N ASN A 195 0.20 8.14 -2.83
CA ASN A 195 0.11 8.50 -1.42
C ASN A 195 0.97 9.72 -1.07
N THR A 196 2.15 9.83 -1.67
CA THR A 196 3.04 10.97 -1.43
C THR A 196 2.60 12.20 -2.19
N ASN A 197 2.05 12.02 -3.40
CA ASN A 197 1.53 13.13 -4.19
C ASN A 197 0.30 13.78 -3.55
N MET A 198 -0.51 13.00 -2.80
CA MET A 198 -1.59 13.56 -1.97
C MET A 198 -1.06 14.62 -1.00
N TYR A 199 0.08 14.35 -0.34
CA TYR A 199 0.72 15.33 0.54
C TYR A 199 1.40 16.45 -0.24
N PHE A 200 2.24 16.15 -1.24
CA PHE A 200 3.01 17.17 -1.96
C PHE A 200 2.12 18.21 -2.63
N LEU A 201 1.02 17.80 -3.27
CA LEU A 201 0.06 18.71 -3.87
C LEU A 201 -0.66 19.54 -2.81
N SER A 202 -1.14 18.91 -1.73
CA SER A 202 -1.83 19.62 -0.65
C SER A 202 -0.91 20.60 0.06
N ALA A 203 0.31 20.22 0.39
CA ALA A 203 1.30 21.10 1.00
C ALA A 203 1.64 22.28 0.10
N GLY A 204 1.78 22.06 -1.21
CA GLY A 204 1.99 23.14 -2.18
C GLY A 204 0.84 24.12 -2.22
N ILE A 205 -0.42 23.66 -2.19
CA ILE A 205 -1.61 24.53 -2.15
C ILE A 205 -1.59 25.39 -0.88
N PHE A 206 -1.51 24.77 0.30
CA PHE A 206 -1.57 25.51 1.56
C PHE A 206 -0.38 26.46 1.72
N THR A 207 0.83 26.04 1.36
CA THR A 207 2.01 26.89 1.38
C THR A 207 1.86 28.10 0.45
N SER A 208 1.33 27.89 -0.77
CA SER A 208 1.04 28.99 -1.70
C SER A 208 -0.01 29.97 -1.13
N MET A 209 -1.05 29.45 -0.49
CA MET A 209 -2.11 30.29 0.10
C MET A 209 -1.60 31.11 1.29
N PHE A 210 -0.75 30.54 2.14
CA PHE A 210 -0.32 31.22 3.38
C PHE A 210 0.89 32.12 3.19
N TYR A 211 1.79 31.83 2.26
CA TYR A 211 3.08 32.50 2.18
C TYR A 211 3.35 33.22 0.85
N GLU A 212 2.68 32.89 -0.26
CA GLU A 212 2.99 33.45 -1.59
C GLU A 212 1.77 33.98 -2.36
N GLY A 213 0.68 34.28 -1.67
CA GLY A 213 -0.47 35.01 -2.27
C GLY A 213 -1.33 34.20 -3.23
N SER A 214 -1.34 32.86 -3.12
CA SER A 214 -2.24 31.94 -3.83
C SER A 214 -2.06 31.83 -5.36
N ALA A 215 -1.07 32.48 -5.96
CA ALA A 215 -0.90 32.50 -7.42
C ALA A 215 -0.74 31.10 -8.04
N SER A 216 -0.11 30.16 -7.34
CA SER A 216 0.11 28.78 -7.82
C SER A 216 -0.94 27.78 -7.36
N ALA A 217 -1.82 28.15 -6.41
CA ALA A 217 -2.75 27.22 -5.77
C ALA A 217 -3.70 26.54 -6.76
N LEU A 218 -4.26 27.29 -7.73
CA LEU A 218 -5.18 26.75 -8.74
C LEU A 218 -4.45 25.76 -9.66
N THR A 219 -3.24 26.08 -10.11
CA THR A 219 -2.44 25.19 -10.95
C THR A 219 -2.15 23.87 -10.21
N ILE A 220 -1.80 23.94 -8.93
CA ILE A 220 -1.52 22.75 -8.12
C ILE A 220 -2.80 21.97 -7.86
N LEU A 221 -3.94 22.63 -7.65
CA LEU A 221 -5.24 21.98 -7.47
C LEU A 221 -5.61 21.12 -8.68
N LEU A 222 -5.34 21.60 -9.91
CA LEU A 222 -5.53 20.81 -11.11
C LEU A 222 -4.66 19.54 -11.11
N GLY A 223 -3.54 19.54 -10.40
CA GLY A 223 -2.67 18.37 -10.22
C GLY A 223 -3.36 17.18 -9.57
N PHE A 224 -4.44 17.36 -8.80
CA PHE A 224 -5.26 16.25 -8.31
C PHE A 224 -5.93 15.46 -9.44
N VAL A 225 -6.15 16.08 -10.58
CA VAL A 225 -6.68 15.41 -11.78
C VAL A 225 -5.54 15.01 -12.73
N THR A 226 -4.66 15.94 -13.08
CA THR A 226 -3.66 15.76 -14.13
C THR A 226 -2.47 14.88 -13.71
N ASN A 227 -2.15 14.83 -12.43
CA ASN A 227 -1.06 13.99 -11.88
C ASN A 227 -1.62 12.82 -11.08
N LEU A 228 -2.45 13.08 -10.04
CA LEU A 228 -2.81 12.06 -9.08
C LEU A 228 -3.59 10.90 -9.71
N ILE A 229 -4.49 11.16 -10.68
CA ILE A 229 -5.23 10.10 -11.36
C ILE A 229 -4.30 9.19 -12.19
N PRO A 230 -3.48 9.70 -13.13
CA PRO A 230 -2.55 8.86 -13.89
C PRO A 230 -1.56 8.10 -13.00
N VAL A 231 -1.02 8.74 -11.96
CA VAL A 231 -0.11 8.10 -11.00
C VAL A 231 -0.81 6.96 -10.26
N SER A 232 -2.04 7.17 -9.78
CA SER A 232 -2.81 6.15 -9.07
C SER A 232 -3.11 4.94 -9.96
N LEU A 233 -3.48 5.17 -11.22
CA LEU A 233 -3.65 4.10 -12.19
C LEU A 233 -2.34 3.36 -12.46
N GLY A 234 -1.23 4.07 -12.61
CA GLY A 234 0.09 3.46 -12.75
C GLY A 234 0.47 2.62 -11.52
N ASN A 235 0.30 3.17 -10.32
CA ASN A 235 0.55 2.44 -9.08
C ASN A 235 -0.33 1.17 -8.99
N PHE A 236 -1.62 1.28 -9.31
CA PHE A 236 -2.51 0.13 -9.32
C PHE A 236 -2.01 -0.95 -10.27
N VAL A 237 -1.73 -0.62 -11.53
CA VAL A 237 -1.24 -1.58 -12.53
C VAL A 237 0.10 -2.18 -12.11
N GLY A 238 1.06 -1.37 -11.60
CA GLY A 238 2.35 -1.86 -11.14
C GLY A 238 2.24 -2.89 -10.01
N GLY A 239 1.39 -2.61 -9.01
CA GLY A 239 1.13 -3.54 -7.91
C GLY A 239 0.40 -4.81 -8.35
N MET A 240 -0.61 -4.67 -9.22
CA MET A 240 -1.33 -5.80 -9.81
C MET A 240 -0.39 -6.73 -10.60
N THR A 241 0.53 -6.16 -11.38
CA THR A 241 1.50 -6.93 -12.16
C THR A 241 2.37 -7.80 -11.25
N ILE A 242 2.93 -7.24 -10.17
CA ILE A 242 3.75 -8.02 -9.22
C ILE A 242 2.92 -9.11 -8.54
N GLY A 243 1.67 -8.81 -8.12
CA GLY A 243 0.79 -9.81 -7.52
C GLY A 243 0.43 -10.95 -8.48
N ALA A 244 0.19 -10.64 -9.76
CA ALA A 244 -0.06 -11.64 -10.79
C ALA A 244 1.17 -12.55 -11.05
N LEU A 245 2.36 -11.95 -11.13
CA LEU A 245 3.61 -12.69 -11.29
C LEU A 245 3.88 -13.60 -10.08
N TYR A 246 3.61 -13.11 -8.87
CA TYR A 246 3.80 -13.92 -7.66
C TYR A 246 2.76 -15.03 -7.51
N LYS A 247 1.50 -14.81 -7.95
CA LYS A 247 0.50 -15.89 -8.05
C LYS A 247 1.04 -17.00 -8.94
N HIS A 248 1.51 -16.65 -10.12
CA HIS A 248 2.02 -17.64 -11.07
C HIS A 248 3.30 -18.34 -10.59
N ALA A 249 4.20 -17.63 -9.91
CA ALA A 249 5.52 -18.14 -9.52
C ALA A 249 5.53 -18.91 -8.18
N HIS A 250 4.58 -18.63 -7.28
CA HIS A 250 4.67 -19.09 -5.88
C HIS A 250 3.39 -19.67 -5.31
N VAL A 251 2.27 -19.60 -6.04
CA VAL A 251 1.01 -20.24 -5.65
C VAL A 251 0.82 -21.43 -6.57
N GLU A 252 1.16 -22.60 -6.09
CA GLU A 252 0.87 -23.86 -6.79
C GLU A 252 -0.63 -24.11 -6.71
N ASP A 253 -1.26 -24.53 -7.81
CA ASP A 253 -2.70 -24.80 -7.83
C ASP A 253 -3.04 -25.98 -6.89
N GLU A 254 -2.09 -26.88 -6.63
CA GLU A 254 -2.20 -28.02 -5.70
C GLU A 254 -2.17 -27.62 -4.20
N LEU A 255 -1.61 -26.46 -3.83
CA LEU A 255 -1.55 -26.03 -2.41
C LEU A 255 -2.94 -25.72 -1.81
N PHE A 256 -3.97 -25.64 -2.63
CA PHE A 256 -5.32 -25.25 -2.24
C PHE A 256 -6.40 -26.19 -2.79
N ASP A 257 -6.01 -27.26 -3.46
CA ASP A 257 -6.92 -28.34 -3.88
C ASP A 257 -7.09 -29.39 -2.76
N ASP A 258 -6.44 -29.14 -1.62
CA ASP A 258 -6.64 -29.93 -0.40
C ASP A 258 -8.02 -29.57 0.20
N LYS A 259 -9.07 -29.99 -0.53
CA LYS A 259 -10.46 -29.91 -0.04
C LYS A 259 -10.74 -30.91 1.06
N THR A 260 -9.80 -31.81 1.34
CA THR A 260 -9.83 -32.66 2.51
C THR A 260 -8.42 -32.80 3.05
N SER A 261 -8.16 -32.34 4.28
CA SER A 261 -6.96 -32.78 4.98
C SER A 261 -7.09 -34.29 5.22
N PRO A 262 -5.97 -35.05 5.27
CA PRO A 262 -6.03 -36.48 5.66
C PRO A 262 -6.78 -36.71 6.97
N GLU A 263 -6.87 -35.69 7.83
CA GLU A 263 -7.70 -35.71 9.06
C GLU A 263 -9.19 -35.54 8.77
N GLU A 264 -9.59 -34.72 7.78
CA GLU A 264 -10.99 -34.56 7.38
C GLU A 264 -11.49 -35.78 6.60
N GLU A 265 -10.68 -36.36 5.71
CA GLU A 265 -10.99 -37.61 5.05
C GLU A 265 -11.16 -38.76 6.07
N SER A 266 -10.25 -38.83 7.06
CA SER A 266 -10.37 -39.87 8.13
C SER A 266 -11.58 -39.63 9.05
N ILE A 267 -12.02 -38.39 9.22
CA ILE A 267 -13.22 -38.05 10.00
C ILE A 267 -14.48 -38.32 9.20
N GLU A 268 -14.51 -38.01 7.89
CA GLU A 268 -15.65 -38.35 7.04
C GLU A 268 -15.80 -39.90 6.89
N GLU A 269 -14.72 -40.61 6.69
CA GLU A 269 -14.71 -42.08 6.64
C GLU A 269 -15.15 -42.72 7.99
N TYR A 270 -14.70 -42.14 9.10
CA TYR A 270 -15.12 -42.55 10.45
C TYR A 270 -16.60 -42.25 10.73
N ILE A 271 -17.13 -41.14 10.22
CA ILE A 271 -18.54 -40.77 10.36
C ILE A 271 -19.42 -41.66 9.48
N GLU A 272 -19.03 -41.99 8.25
CA GLU A 272 -19.75 -42.93 7.39
C GLU A 272 -19.78 -44.34 8.00
N GLU A 273 -18.65 -44.85 8.49
CA GLU A 273 -18.59 -46.16 9.17
C GLU A 273 -19.46 -46.20 10.43
N TYR A 274 -19.50 -45.10 11.20
CA TYR A 274 -20.33 -44.96 12.41
C TYR A 274 -21.83 -44.88 12.09
N ILE A 275 -22.20 -44.26 10.99
CA ILE A 275 -23.61 -44.20 10.52
C ILE A 275 -24.08 -45.53 10.03
N ASP A 276 -23.27 -46.25 9.26
CA ASP A 276 -23.59 -47.57 8.73
C ASP A 276 -23.79 -48.59 9.86
N ASP A 277 -22.92 -48.58 10.90
CA ASP A 277 -23.06 -49.41 12.08
C ASP A 277 -24.38 -49.09 12.88
N TYR A 278 -24.77 -47.82 12.97
CA TYR A 278 -26.02 -47.44 13.64
C TYR A 278 -27.27 -47.87 12.87
N VAL A 279 -27.22 -47.80 11.52
CA VAL A 279 -28.34 -48.24 10.67
C VAL A 279 -28.48 -49.77 10.71
N GLU A 280 -27.39 -50.53 10.74
CA GLU A 280 -27.42 -51.98 10.90
C GLU A 280 -27.94 -52.45 12.28
N GLU A 281 -27.68 -51.69 13.38
CA GLU A 281 -28.23 -52.01 14.71
C GLU A 281 -29.72 -51.72 14.77
N ASP A 282 -30.20 -50.62 14.19
CA ASP A 282 -31.66 -50.32 14.17
C ASP A 282 -32.48 -51.30 13.33
N GLU A 283 -31.94 -51.80 12.21
CA GLU A 283 -32.58 -52.89 11.41
C GLU A 283 -32.63 -54.22 12.14
N LYS A 284 -31.70 -54.51 13.09
CA LYS A 284 -31.70 -55.70 13.93
C LYS A 284 -32.66 -55.63 15.12
N ILE A 285 -33.14 -54.44 15.48
CA ILE A 285 -34.12 -54.22 16.57
C ILE A 285 -35.56 -54.25 16.06
N GLU A 286 -35.79 -53.96 14.77
CA GLU A 286 -37.14 -53.98 14.16
C GLU A 286 -37.54 -55.36 13.56
N ASN A 287 -36.68 -56.35 13.55
CA ASN A 287 -36.96 -57.76 13.14
C ASN A 287 -36.90 -58.68 14.35
#